data_4d9fbc394bb019dd3f26f5e6c3328f42
#
_entry.id   4d9fbc394bb019dd3f26f5e6c3328f42
#
_cell.length_a   1.000
_cell.length_b   1.000
_cell.length_c   1.000
_cell.angle_alpha   90.00
_cell.angle_beta   90.00
_cell.angle_gamma   90.00
#
_symmetry.space_group_name_H-M   'P 1'
#
loop_
_entity.id
_entity.type
_entity.pdbx_description
1 polymer ?
#
loop_
_entity_poly.entity_id
_entity_poly.type
_entity_poly.pdbx_seq_one_letter_code
_entity_poly.pdbx_strand_id
1 'polypeptide(L)'
;GGELEAAWNKFKTAHPFNYDILKENAKENRKHQTEAEAALWEVLRANQLGEKFRRQHVIGDFIVDFVALNSKLVIEVDGAYHNNAEQMEADKLRSDFLNEAGFKVLRFTNEQVLQDTDNTIKEIKANLKALSPTGRDGEGLLTIFTTRADTIFGVTFMVLAPESELVAQLTTAEHKAEVDEYLAYVKKR
;
A
#
# COMPACT_ATOMS: atom_id res chain seq x y z
N GLY A 1 16.86 -18.27 14.68
CA GLY A 1 16.39 -17.26 13.70
C GLY A 1 14.96 -17.53 13.20
N GLY A 2 14.51 -18.80 13.10
CA GLY A 2 13.23 -19.14 12.49
C GLY A 2 11.97 -18.76 13.28
N GLU A 3 12.04 -18.70 14.60
CA GLU A 3 10.88 -18.34 15.44
C GLU A 3 10.53 -16.84 15.35
N LEU A 4 11.52 -15.99 15.23
CA LEU A 4 11.33 -14.54 15.04
C LEU A 4 10.77 -14.23 13.66
N GLU A 5 11.25 -14.91 12.62
CA GLU A 5 10.76 -14.77 11.25
C GLU A 5 9.33 -15.25 11.10
N ALA A 6 8.95 -16.35 11.77
CA ALA A 6 7.57 -16.83 11.82
C ALA A 6 6.64 -15.85 12.57
N ALA A 7 7.12 -15.20 13.63
CA ALA A 7 6.38 -14.16 14.36
C ALA A 7 6.17 -12.91 13.49
N TRP A 8 7.17 -12.45 12.76
CA TRP A 8 7.06 -11.34 11.79
C TRP A 8 6.00 -11.62 10.73
N ASN A 9 6.02 -12.82 10.16
CA ASN A 9 5.02 -13.24 9.16
C ASN A 9 3.59 -13.27 9.70
N LYS A 10 3.40 -13.53 11.00
CA LYS A 10 2.09 -13.53 11.65
C LYS A 10 1.53 -12.12 11.83
N PHE A 11 2.36 -11.14 12.14
CA PHE A 11 1.94 -9.76 12.43
C PHE A 11 2.06 -8.82 11.23
N LYS A 12 2.67 -9.26 10.14
CA LYS A 12 2.86 -8.57 8.83
C LYS A 12 3.54 -7.20 8.88
N THR A 13 3.25 -6.36 9.87
CA THR A 13 3.75 -4.98 9.97
C THR A 13 4.13 -4.57 11.38
N ALA A 14 3.80 -5.35 12.41
CA ALA A 14 3.97 -4.97 13.81
C ALA A 14 5.12 -5.71 14.51
N HIS A 15 5.76 -5.05 15.47
CA HIS A 15 6.76 -5.69 16.32
C HIS A 15 6.08 -6.65 17.32
N PRO A 16 6.50 -7.93 17.41
CA PRO A 16 5.80 -8.95 18.19
C PRO A 16 5.63 -8.62 19.68
N PHE A 17 6.63 -7.97 20.31
CA PHE A 17 6.64 -7.70 21.74
C PHE A 17 5.61 -6.66 22.19
N ASN A 18 5.35 -5.64 21.36
CA ASN A 18 4.46 -4.53 21.72
C ASN A 18 3.09 -4.65 21.06
N TYR A 19 2.88 -5.69 20.25
CA TYR A 19 1.68 -5.79 19.41
C TYR A 19 0.38 -5.79 20.18
N ASP A 20 0.30 -6.54 21.29
CA ASP A 20 -0.95 -6.64 22.04
C ASP A 20 -1.33 -5.31 22.71
N ILE A 21 -0.35 -4.58 23.24
CA ILE A 21 -0.55 -3.23 23.84
C ILE A 21 -0.97 -2.25 22.74
N LEU A 22 -0.25 -2.21 21.63
CA LEU A 22 -0.54 -1.32 20.51
C LEU A 22 -1.89 -1.64 19.85
N LYS A 23 -2.28 -2.89 19.81
CA LYS A 23 -3.58 -3.34 19.32
C LYS A 23 -4.74 -2.85 20.19
N GLU A 24 -4.60 -2.92 21.52
CA GLU A 24 -5.61 -2.36 22.43
C GLU A 24 -5.67 -0.84 22.32
N ASN A 25 -4.53 -0.15 22.24
CA ASN A 25 -4.48 1.30 21.99
C ASN A 25 -5.14 1.66 20.65
N ALA A 26 -4.85 0.93 19.58
CA ALA A 26 -5.47 1.13 18.28
C ALA A 26 -6.99 0.89 18.31
N LYS A 27 -7.47 -0.02 19.14
CA LYS A 27 -8.90 -0.26 19.34
C LYS A 27 -9.55 0.89 20.10
N GLU A 28 -8.87 1.45 21.10
CA GLU A 28 -9.34 2.61 21.84
C GLU A 28 -9.36 3.87 20.97
N ASN A 29 -8.30 4.14 20.21
CA ASN A 29 -8.25 5.25 19.26
C ASN A 29 -9.41 5.20 18.25
N ARG A 30 -9.80 4.00 17.77
CA ARG A 30 -10.97 3.86 16.88
C ARG A 30 -12.30 4.29 17.50
N LYS A 31 -12.40 4.33 18.82
CA LYS A 31 -13.61 4.82 19.51
C LYS A 31 -13.57 6.34 19.73
N HIS A 32 -12.37 6.91 19.82
CA HIS A 32 -12.12 8.31 20.11
C HIS A 32 -11.53 9.09 18.94
N GLN A 33 -11.91 8.70 17.71
CA GLN A 33 -11.44 9.39 16.51
C GLN A 33 -11.94 10.84 16.45
N THR A 34 -11.13 11.73 15.87
CA THR A 34 -11.49 13.11 15.63
C THR A 34 -12.57 13.23 14.54
N GLU A 35 -13.20 14.39 14.46
CA GLU A 35 -14.20 14.67 13.40
C GLU A 35 -13.57 14.55 11.98
N ALA A 36 -12.34 15.05 11.82
CA ALA A 36 -11.60 14.95 10.58
C ALA A 36 -11.26 13.49 10.21
N GLU A 37 -10.78 12.70 11.18
CA GLU A 37 -10.55 11.26 10.94
C GLU A 37 -11.85 10.54 10.57
N ALA A 38 -12.96 10.86 11.24
CA ALA A 38 -14.25 10.26 10.92
C ALA A 38 -14.71 10.61 9.51
N ALA A 39 -14.62 11.89 9.12
CA ALA A 39 -14.96 12.36 7.78
C ALA A 39 -14.11 11.69 6.70
N LEU A 40 -12.80 11.64 6.91
CA LEU A 40 -11.87 11.00 5.97
C LEU A 40 -12.11 9.49 5.88
N TRP A 41 -12.43 8.82 7.00
CA TRP A 41 -12.75 7.39 6.99
C TRP A 41 -13.97 7.06 6.14
N GLU A 42 -15.01 7.90 6.13
CA GLU A 42 -16.19 7.66 5.28
C GLU A 42 -15.85 7.63 3.79
N VAL A 43 -14.79 8.31 3.36
CA VAL A 43 -14.31 8.30 1.98
C VAL A 43 -13.34 7.15 1.70
N LEU A 44 -12.52 6.77 2.69
CA LEU A 44 -11.49 5.73 2.52
C LEU A 44 -12.04 4.30 2.65
N ARG A 45 -13.12 4.12 3.43
CA ARG A 45 -13.71 2.80 3.69
C ARG A 45 -14.31 2.16 2.42
N ALA A 46 -14.55 0.86 2.49
CA ALA A 46 -15.24 0.08 1.47
C ALA A 46 -14.63 0.16 0.04
N ASN A 47 -13.33 0.36 -0.06
CA ASN A 47 -12.62 0.43 -1.35
C ASN A 47 -13.06 1.59 -2.28
N GLN A 48 -13.63 2.65 -1.75
CA GLN A 48 -14.18 3.75 -2.56
C GLN A 48 -13.12 4.45 -3.43
N LEU A 49 -11.85 4.43 -3.02
CA LEU A 49 -10.74 4.98 -3.80
C LEU A 49 -10.01 3.92 -4.65
N GLY A 50 -10.59 2.72 -4.81
CA GLY A 50 -9.98 1.60 -5.54
C GLY A 50 -8.92 0.82 -4.75
N GLU A 51 -8.69 1.19 -3.49
CA GLU A 51 -7.71 0.57 -2.60
C GLU A 51 -8.33 0.29 -1.22
N LYS A 52 -7.88 -0.78 -0.57
CA LYS A 52 -8.33 -1.14 0.77
C LYS A 52 -7.54 -0.40 1.83
N PHE A 53 -8.18 0.54 2.50
CA PHE A 53 -7.63 1.20 3.67
C PHE A 53 -7.96 0.47 4.98
N ARG A 54 -7.04 0.56 5.93
CA ARG A 54 -7.25 0.19 7.33
C ARG A 54 -7.05 1.43 8.18
N ARG A 55 -7.84 1.58 9.24
CA ARG A 55 -7.68 2.66 10.20
C ARG A 55 -7.01 2.17 11.47
N GLN A 56 -6.26 3.05 12.13
CA GLN A 56 -5.56 2.79 13.38
C GLN A 56 -4.79 1.46 13.30
N HIS A 57 -3.85 1.40 12.35
CA HIS A 57 -3.11 0.18 12.06
C HIS A 57 -1.71 0.24 12.65
N VAL A 58 -1.24 -0.88 13.19
CA VAL A 58 0.09 -0.98 13.80
C VAL A 58 1.13 -1.30 12.72
N ILE A 59 2.17 -0.45 12.63
CA ILE A 59 3.36 -0.64 11.80
C ILE A 59 4.59 -0.47 12.69
N GLY A 60 5.38 -1.52 12.87
CA GLY A 60 6.46 -1.53 13.86
C GLY A 60 5.93 -1.28 15.27
N ASP A 61 6.41 -0.24 15.89
CA ASP A 61 5.98 0.24 17.21
C ASP A 61 5.02 1.44 17.14
N PHE A 62 4.52 1.77 15.95
CA PHE A 62 3.66 2.93 15.73
C PHE A 62 2.24 2.54 15.32
N ILE A 63 1.28 3.36 15.71
CA ILE A 63 -0.11 3.28 15.22
C ILE A 63 -0.28 4.42 14.22
N VAL A 64 -0.69 4.09 12.98
CA VAL A 64 -0.97 5.07 11.94
C VAL A 64 -2.48 5.23 11.75
N ASP A 65 -2.96 6.44 11.44
CA ASP A 65 -4.40 6.69 11.35
C ASP A 65 -5.03 5.89 10.22
N PHE A 66 -4.46 5.95 9.01
CA PHE A 66 -4.92 5.16 7.87
C PHE A 66 -3.74 4.61 7.08
N VAL A 67 -3.90 3.40 6.55
CA VAL A 67 -2.91 2.76 5.68
C VAL A 67 -3.56 1.96 4.57
N ALA A 68 -3.03 2.12 3.35
CA ALA A 68 -3.23 1.24 2.22
C ALA A 68 -1.97 0.35 2.08
N LEU A 69 -2.08 -0.91 2.48
CA LEU A 69 -0.90 -1.80 2.57
C LEU A 69 -0.32 -2.18 1.21
N ASN A 70 -1.17 -2.34 0.18
CA ASN A 70 -0.68 -2.73 -1.14
C ASN A 70 0.12 -1.61 -1.80
N SER A 71 -0.38 -0.37 -1.73
CA SER A 71 0.31 0.82 -2.24
C SER A 71 1.35 1.36 -1.26
N LYS A 72 1.48 0.78 -0.06
CA LYS A 72 2.34 1.28 1.01
C LYS A 72 2.16 2.78 1.30
N LEU A 73 0.91 3.22 1.30
CA LEU A 73 0.54 4.62 1.57
C LEU A 73 -0.03 4.73 2.99
N VAL A 74 0.58 5.59 3.80
CA VAL A 74 0.10 5.99 5.13
C VAL A 74 -0.50 7.39 5.02
N ILE A 75 -1.61 7.62 5.70
CA ILE A 75 -2.25 8.93 5.84
C ILE A 75 -2.39 9.21 7.33
N GLU A 76 -1.92 10.36 7.75
CA GLU A 76 -2.02 10.88 9.12
C GLU A 76 -2.82 12.18 9.11
N VAL A 77 -3.70 12.34 10.09
CA VAL A 77 -4.52 13.54 10.27
C VAL A 77 -4.06 14.26 11.53
N ASP A 78 -3.29 15.32 11.33
CA ASP A 78 -2.69 16.06 12.43
C ASP A 78 -3.63 17.17 12.95
N GLY A 79 -3.81 17.21 14.28
CA GLY A 79 -4.39 18.37 14.94
C GLY A 79 -3.47 19.60 14.88
N ALA A 80 -3.93 20.72 15.42
CA ALA A 80 -3.13 21.94 15.48
C ALA A 80 -1.80 21.70 16.23
N TYR A 81 -0.69 21.93 15.55
CA TYR A 81 0.66 21.70 16.08
C TYR A 81 0.97 22.58 17.30
N HIS A 82 1.36 21.97 18.38
CA HIS A 82 2.17 22.61 19.40
C HIS A 82 3.63 22.22 19.15
N ASN A 83 4.43 23.18 18.67
CA ASN A 83 5.86 23.04 18.41
C ASN A 83 6.65 22.83 19.71
N ASN A 84 6.80 21.59 20.16
CA ASN A 84 7.77 21.22 21.18
C ASN A 84 8.93 20.47 20.50
N ALA A 85 10.18 20.84 20.78
CA ALA A 85 11.37 20.27 20.16
C ALA A 85 11.48 18.75 20.34
N GLU A 86 11.06 18.21 21.50
CA GLU A 86 11.04 16.77 21.77
C GLU A 86 10.03 16.03 20.88
N GLN A 87 8.90 16.66 20.60
CA GLN A 87 7.85 16.09 19.74
C GLN A 87 8.29 16.06 18.27
N MET A 88 9.02 17.08 17.82
CA MET A 88 9.59 17.13 16.48
C MET A 88 10.61 16.00 16.22
N GLU A 89 11.43 15.66 17.23
CA GLU A 89 12.40 14.56 17.11
C GLU A 89 11.70 13.20 17.05
N ALA A 90 10.69 12.99 17.90
CA ALA A 90 9.86 11.78 17.88
C ALA A 90 9.11 11.62 16.55
N ASP A 91 8.53 12.70 16.00
CA ASP A 91 7.84 12.70 14.71
C ASP A 91 8.80 12.41 13.55
N LYS A 92 10.04 12.90 13.64
CA LYS A 92 11.08 12.60 12.67
C LYS A 92 11.46 11.13 12.71
N LEU A 93 11.74 10.56 13.88
CA LEU A 93 12.06 9.14 14.04
C LEU A 93 10.93 8.24 13.51
N ARG A 94 9.69 8.60 13.79
CA ARG A 94 8.50 7.90 13.27
C ARG A 94 8.45 7.96 11.73
N SER A 95 8.69 9.13 11.16
CA SER A 95 8.67 9.33 9.71
C SER A 95 9.79 8.57 9.02
N ASP A 96 11.00 8.62 9.57
CA ASP A 96 12.17 7.91 9.05
C ASP A 96 11.92 6.39 9.07
N PHE A 97 11.39 5.86 10.17
CA PHE A 97 11.04 4.45 10.28
C PHE A 97 10.00 4.01 9.22
N LEU A 98 8.91 4.80 9.05
CA LEU A 98 7.88 4.46 8.07
C LEU A 98 8.43 4.51 6.64
N ASN A 99 9.29 5.49 6.33
CA ASN A 99 9.95 5.61 5.03
C ASN A 99 10.92 4.44 4.78
N GLU A 100 11.72 4.03 5.76
CA GLU A 100 12.61 2.87 5.67
C GLU A 100 11.83 1.55 5.47
N ALA A 101 10.64 1.44 6.10
CA ALA A 101 9.72 0.33 5.87
C ALA A 101 9.05 0.36 4.47
N GLY A 102 9.36 1.39 3.67
CA GLY A 102 8.90 1.59 2.31
C GLY A 102 7.50 2.22 2.21
N PHE A 103 7.00 2.81 3.29
CA PHE A 103 5.73 3.54 3.26
C PHE A 103 5.94 5.00 2.87
N LYS A 104 5.08 5.51 2.01
CA LYS A 104 4.94 6.94 1.79
C LYS A 104 3.93 7.50 2.79
N VAL A 105 4.29 8.59 3.47
CA VAL A 105 3.42 9.22 4.47
C VAL A 105 2.86 10.53 3.90
N LEU A 106 1.53 10.66 3.92
CA LEU A 106 0.82 11.91 3.66
C LEU A 106 0.28 12.42 4.99
N ARG A 107 0.44 13.71 5.24
CA ARG A 107 -0.11 14.38 6.42
C ARG A 107 -1.07 15.47 5.99
N PHE A 108 -2.24 15.49 6.61
CA PHE A 108 -3.26 16.51 6.42
C PHE A 108 -3.64 17.09 7.76
N THR A 109 -3.85 18.39 7.82
CA THR A 109 -4.43 19.02 9.01
C THR A 109 -5.93 18.73 9.09
N ASN A 110 -6.50 18.83 10.29
CA ASN A 110 -7.95 18.74 10.47
C ASN A 110 -8.70 19.72 9.55
N GLU A 111 -8.17 20.94 9.40
CA GLU A 111 -8.76 21.97 8.53
C GLU A 111 -8.76 21.54 7.06
N GLN A 112 -7.66 21.01 6.55
CA GLN A 112 -7.59 20.51 5.17
C GLN A 112 -8.61 19.41 4.91
N VAL A 113 -8.76 18.48 5.84
CA VAL A 113 -9.74 17.40 5.70
C VAL A 113 -11.18 17.90 5.73
N LEU A 114 -11.49 18.83 6.65
CA LEU A 114 -12.88 19.28 6.86
C LEU A 114 -13.30 20.38 5.89
N GLN A 115 -12.40 21.29 5.50
CA GLN A 115 -12.72 22.45 4.68
C GLN A 115 -12.39 22.24 3.19
N ASP A 116 -11.44 21.36 2.88
CA ASP A 116 -10.99 21.10 1.50
C ASP A 116 -10.87 19.59 1.22
N THR A 117 -11.94 18.87 1.55
CA THR A 117 -12.03 17.41 1.40
C THR A 117 -11.75 16.99 -0.04
N ASP A 118 -12.22 17.74 -1.03
CA ASP A 118 -12.04 17.38 -2.45
C ASP A 118 -10.57 17.39 -2.88
N ASN A 119 -9.79 18.38 -2.44
CA ASN A 119 -8.35 18.43 -2.71
C ASN A 119 -7.61 17.34 -1.94
N THR A 120 -7.96 17.09 -0.68
CA THR A 120 -7.43 16.00 0.11
C THR A 120 -7.62 14.66 -0.62
N ILE A 121 -8.81 14.40 -1.12
CA ILE A 121 -9.12 13.17 -1.90
C ILE A 121 -8.34 13.11 -3.21
N LYS A 122 -8.21 14.24 -3.93
CA LYS A 122 -7.42 14.29 -5.17
C LYS A 122 -5.95 13.95 -4.92
N GLU A 123 -5.37 14.50 -3.85
CA GLU A 123 -3.98 14.23 -3.48
C GLU A 123 -3.77 12.77 -3.10
N ILE A 124 -4.69 12.19 -2.31
CA ILE A 124 -4.65 10.77 -1.96
C ILE A 124 -4.72 9.90 -3.24
N LYS A 125 -5.68 10.17 -4.14
CA LYS A 125 -5.83 9.43 -5.41
C LYS A 125 -4.60 9.54 -6.30
N ALA A 126 -3.99 10.72 -6.40
CA ALA A 126 -2.77 10.93 -7.17
C ALA A 126 -1.61 10.09 -6.63
N ASN A 127 -1.48 10.03 -5.30
CA ASN A 127 -0.45 9.22 -4.66
C ASN A 127 -0.74 7.72 -4.76
N LEU A 128 -1.99 7.28 -4.63
CA LEU A 128 -2.36 5.88 -4.87
C LEU A 128 -2.01 5.45 -6.29
N LYS A 129 -2.33 6.27 -7.30
CA LYS A 129 -1.99 6.00 -8.70
C LYS A 129 -0.49 5.92 -8.92
N ALA A 130 0.29 6.83 -8.33
CA ALA A 130 1.75 6.86 -8.46
C ALA A 130 2.44 5.68 -7.75
N LEU A 131 1.85 5.18 -6.66
CA LEU A 131 2.38 4.07 -5.86
C LEU A 131 1.78 2.72 -6.25
N SER A 132 0.71 2.73 -7.05
CA SER A 132 0.09 1.50 -7.55
C SER A 132 1.11 0.73 -8.39
N PRO A 133 1.27 -0.58 -8.19
CA PRO A 133 2.21 -1.37 -9.00
C PRO A 133 1.94 -1.28 -10.51
N THR A 134 0.71 -0.91 -10.90
CA THR A 134 0.33 -0.63 -12.30
C THR A 134 0.67 0.79 -12.79
N GLY A 135 1.11 1.68 -11.88
CA GLY A 135 1.36 3.11 -12.18
C GLY A 135 2.81 3.46 -12.54
N ARG A 136 3.73 2.51 -12.50
CA ARG A 136 5.11 2.71 -12.98
C ARG A 136 5.23 2.23 -14.42
N ASP A 137 5.26 3.18 -15.33
CA ASP A 137 5.86 3.08 -16.68
C ASP A 137 5.56 1.79 -17.47
N GLY A 138 4.31 1.34 -17.50
CA GLY A 138 3.90 0.23 -18.39
C GLY A 138 4.19 -1.18 -17.85
N GLU A 139 4.70 -1.33 -16.62
CA GLU A 139 4.82 -2.64 -15.99
C GLU A 139 3.44 -3.09 -15.46
N GLY A 140 2.74 -3.87 -16.25
CA GLY A 140 1.46 -4.46 -15.88
C GLY A 140 1.61 -5.48 -14.77
N LEU A 141 0.77 -5.38 -13.71
CA LEU A 141 0.65 -6.46 -12.74
C LEU A 141 -0.11 -7.63 -13.36
N LEU A 142 0.56 -8.76 -13.42
CA LEU A 142 -0.07 -10.02 -13.76
C LEU A 142 -0.53 -10.74 -12.48
N THR A 143 -1.83 -10.90 -12.31
CA THR A 143 -2.38 -11.70 -11.22
C THR A 143 -2.33 -13.17 -11.60
N ILE A 144 -1.54 -13.96 -10.89
CA ILE A 144 -1.45 -15.40 -11.07
C ILE A 144 -2.02 -16.14 -9.87
N PHE A 145 -2.68 -17.27 -10.13
CA PHE A 145 -3.10 -18.19 -9.08
C PHE A 145 -2.05 -19.30 -8.96
N THR A 146 -1.61 -19.57 -7.74
CA THR A 146 -0.69 -20.65 -7.45
C THR A 146 -1.11 -21.39 -6.19
N THR A 147 -0.95 -22.69 -6.20
CA THR A 147 -1.12 -23.55 -5.01
C THR A 147 0.15 -23.58 -4.14
N ARG A 148 1.25 -22.99 -4.62
CA ARG A 148 2.57 -23.01 -3.97
C ARG A 148 3.19 -21.60 -3.98
N ALA A 149 2.61 -20.70 -3.21
CA ALA A 149 3.05 -19.31 -3.10
C ALA A 149 4.50 -19.15 -2.59
N ASP A 150 4.98 -20.13 -1.82
CA ASP A 150 6.34 -20.22 -1.29
C ASP A 150 7.42 -20.36 -2.38
N THR A 151 7.08 -20.81 -3.57
CA THR A 151 8.00 -21.02 -4.70
C THR A 151 8.06 -19.86 -5.69
N ILE A 152 7.26 -18.80 -5.50
CA ILE A 152 7.23 -17.63 -6.41
C ILE A 152 8.52 -16.79 -6.29
N PHE A 153 9.16 -16.79 -5.13
CA PHE A 153 10.43 -16.09 -4.91
C PHE A 153 11.55 -16.79 -5.68
N GLY A 154 11.92 -16.23 -6.82
CA GLY A 154 12.96 -16.80 -7.70
C GLY A 154 12.48 -17.13 -9.09
N VAL A 155 11.22 -16.85 -9.43
CA VAL A 155 10.74 -16.93 -10.81
C VAL A 155 11.44 -15.86 -11.64
N THR A 156 12.25 -16.30 -12.60
CA THR A 156 12.99 -15.42 -13.52
C THR A 156 12.28 -15.24 -14.86
N PHE A 157 11.31 -16.08 -15.16
CA PHE A 157 10.51 -16.00 -16.39
C PHE A 157 9.13 -16.65 -16.18
N MET A 158 8.19 -16.25 -16.99
CA MET A 158 6.85 -16.81 -17.04
C MET A 158 6.50 -17.15 -18.47
N VAL A 159 5.85 -18.29 -18.66
CA VAL A 159 5.37 -18.72 -19.98
C VAL A 159 3.87 -18.46 -20.07
N LEU A 160 3.45 -17.75 -21.11
CA LEU A 160 2.05 -17.51 -21.42
C LEU A 160 1.62 -18.44 -22.58
N ALA A 161 0.37 -18.92 -22.52
CA ALA A 161 -0.22 -19.61 -23.65
C ALA A 161 -0.36 -18.63 -24.84
N PRO A 162 -0.03 -19.07 -26.06
CA PRO A 162 -0.12 -18.21 -27.25
C PRO A 162 -1.51 -17.61 -27.50
N GLU A 163 -2.56 -18.28 -27.03
CA GLU A 163 -3.96 -17.86 -27.16
C GLU A 163 -4.38 -16.82 -26.11
N SER A 164 -3.50 -16.52 -25.14
CA SER A 164 -3.82 -15.57 -24.07
C SER A 164 -3.90 -14.14 -24.60
N GLU A 165 -4.96 -13.43 -24.25
CA GLU A 165 -5.10 -12.00 -24.55
C GLU A 165 -3.98 -11.16 -23.94
N LEU A 166 -3.33 -11.67 -22.88
CA LEU A 166 -2.21 -11.03 -22.22
C LEU A 166 -0.96 -10.95 -23.10
N VAL A 167 -0.79 -11.85 -24.07
CA VAL A 167 0.35 -11.81 -25.00
C VAL A 167 0.39 -10.47 -25.74
N ALA A 168 -0.76 -10.02 -26.26
CA ALA A 168 -0.84 -8.73 -26.95
C ALA A 168 -0.60 -7.53 -26.03
N GLN A 169 -1.02 -7.63 -24.77
CA GLN A 169 -0.87 -6.56 -23.79
C GLN A 169 0.55 -6.42 -23.25
N LEU A 170 1.27 -7.54 -23.10
CA LEU A 170 2.62 -7.60 -22.55
C LEU A 170 3.72 -7.51 -23.60
N THR A 171 3.37 -7.65 -24.88
CA THR A 171 4.35 -7.55 -25.98
C THR A 171 4.77 -6.10 -26.19
N THR A 172 6.06 -5.82 -25.99
CA THR A 172 6.64 -4.50 -26.25
C THR A 172 6.70 -4.22 -27.75
N ALA A 173 6.76 -2.95 -28.13
CA ALA A 173 6.86 -2.55 -29.55
C ALA A 173 8.10 -3.15 -30.24
N GLU A 174 9.18 -3.34 -29.49
CA GLU A 174 10.46 -3.90 -29.97
C GLU A 174 10.34 -5.37 -30.37
N HIS A 175 9.61 -6.17 -29.58
CA HIS A 175 9.47 -7.63 -29.80
C HIS A 175 8.19 -8.02 -30.53
N LYS A 176 7.38 -7.04 -30.95
CA LYS A 176 6.08 -7.31 -31.58
C LYS A 176 6.18 -8.16 -32.82
N ALA A 177 7.15 -7.87 -33.68
CA ALA A 177 7.33 -8.62 -34.97
C ALA A 177 7.67 -10.10 -34.72
N GLU A 178 8.54 -10.39 -33.77
CA GLU A 178 8.95 -11.76 -33.40
C GLU A 178 7.78 -12.54 -32.79
N VAL A 179 7.02 -11.88 -31.89
CA VAL A 179 5.84 -12.49 -31.26
C VAL A 179 4.74 -12.77 -32.26
N ASP A 180 4.46 -11.84 -33.19
CA ASP A 180 3.46 -12.02 -34.24
C ASP A 180 3.83 -13.17 -35.20
N GLU A 181 5.12 -13.31 -35.55
CA GLU A 181 5.62 -14.43 -36.35
C GLU A 181 5.45 -15.77 -35.63
N TYR A 182 5.80 -15.81 -34.35
CA TYR A 182 5.60 -17.00 -33.50
C TYR A 182 4.13 -17.39 -33.37
N LEU A 183 3.24 -16.42 -33.14
CA LEU A 183 1.79 -16.67 -33.06
C LEU A 183 1.22 -17.19 -34.39
N ALA A 184 1.71 -16.67 -35.52
CA ALA A 184 1.32 -17.16 -36.83
C ALA A 184 1.81 -18.59 -37.10
N TYR A 185 2.99 -18.94 -36.58
CA TYR A 185 3.52 -20.31 -36.67
C TYR A 185 2.68 -21.29 -35.85
N VAL A 186 2.33 -20.93 -34.61
CA VAL A 186 1.53 -21.78 -33.68
C VAL A 186 0.12 -22.01 -34.21
N LYS A 187 -0.52 -21.01 -34.84
CA LYS A 187 -1.87 -21.13 -35.44
C LYS A 187 -1.95 -22.06 -36.64
N LYS A 188 -0.83 -22.39 -37.25
CA LYS A 188 -0.76 -23.29 -38.41
C LYS A 188 -0.59 -24.76 -38.06
N ARG A 189 -0.44 -25.06 -36.78
CA ARG A 189 -0.32 -26.43 -36.26
C ARG A 189 -1.61 -26.94 -35.67
#